data_0eb85e160531b2f11b49277cccd93dfb
#
_entry.id   0eb85e160531b2f11b49277cccd93dfb
#
_cell.length_a   1.000
_cell.length_b   1.000
_cell.length_c   1.000
_cell.angle_alpha   90.00
_cell.angle_beta   90.00
_cell.angle_gamma   90.00
#
_symmetry.space_group_name_H-M   'P 1'
#
loop_
_entity.id
_entity.type
_entity.pdbx_description
1 polymer ?
#
loop_
_entity_poly.entity_id
_entity_poly.type
_entity_poly.pdbx_seq_one_letter_code
_entity_poly.pdbx_strand_id
1 'polypeptide(L)'
;MNLKELARKAISTLFLSMLCLVAFAQTATGLVKDKTGEPMIGVNVLVKGTTNGTITDFDGKFSIPDVPSNATLVVSYIGYLTKEVKTGKDLVIVLEEDNKTLDEVVVIGYG
;
A
#
# COMPACT_ATOMS: atom_id res chain seq x y z
N MET A 1 -27.26 -1.88 -43.01
CA MET A 1 -26.33 -2.62 -42.16
C MET A 1 -27.03 -3.84 -41.57
N ASN A 2 -26.41 -4.99 -41.66
CA ASN A 2 -26.97 -6.24 -41.18
C ASN A 2 -26.91 -6.27 -39.64
N LEU A 3 -27.95 -6.83 -39.00
CA LEU A 3 -28.02 -7.00 -37.55
C LEU A 3 -26.84 -7.77 -36.98
N LYS A 4 -26.32 -8.75 -37.70
CA LYS A 4 -25.17 -9.54 -37.29
C LYS A 4 -23.88 -8.69 -37.18
N GLU A 5 -23.70 -7.77 -38.08
CA GLU A 5 -22.55 -6.87 -38.05
C GLU A 5 -22.64 -5.87 -36.93
N LEU A 6 -23.84 -5.37 -36.66
CA LEU A 6 -24.07 -4.45 -35.55
C LEU A 6 -23.79 -5.14 -34.22
N ALA A 7 -24.23 -6.38 -34.05
CA ALA A 7 -24.00 -7.16 -32.84
C ALA A 7 -22.49 -7.41 -32.61
N ARG A 8 -21.76 -7.74 -33.68
CA ARG A 8 -20.31 -7.96 -33.57
C ARG A 8 -19.57 -6.70 -33.14
N LYS A 9 -19.95 -5.57 -33.70
CA LYS A 9 -19.33 -4.29 -33.30
C LYS A 9 -19.63 -3.93 -31.87
N ALA A 10 -20.85 -4.16 -31.41
CA ALA A 10 -21.24 -3.91 -30.03
C ALA A 10 -20.46 -4.78 -29.04
N ILE A 11 -20.31 -6.06 -29.35
CA ILE A 11 -19.54 -7.00 -28.52
C ILE A 11 -18.07 -6.61 -28.46
N SER A 12 -17.49 -6.23 -29.59
CA SER A 12 -16.09 -5.79 -29.66
C SER A 12 -15.85 -4.53 -28.84
N THR A 13 -16.74 -3.58 -28.90
CA THR A 13 -16.65 -2.35 -28.10
C THR A 13 -16.77 -2.64 -26.61
N LEU A 14 -17.69 -3.52 -26.25
CA LEU A 14 -17.87 -3.91 -24.84
C LEU A 14 -16.62 -4.62 -24.29
N PHE A 15 -16.04 -5.52 -25.08
CA PHE A 15 -14.83 -6.23 -24.71
C PHE A 15 -13.63 -5.28 -24.50
N LEU A 16 -13.48 -4.31 -25.39
CA LEU A 16 -12.44 -3.30 -25.29
C LEU A 16 -12.62 -2.43 -24.03
N SER A 17 -13.85 -2.09 -23.70
CA SER A 17 -14.18 -1.34 -22.49
C SER A 17 -13.82 -2.12 -21.23
N MET A 18 -14.04 -3.43 -21.21
CA MET A 18 -13.64 -4.28 -20.08
C MET A 18 -12.14 -4.35 -19.90
N LEU A 19 -11.39 -4.39 -20.98
CA LEU A 19 -9.92 -4.40 -20.93
C LEU A 19 -9.36 -3.10 -20.31
N CYS A 20 -10.01 -1.97 -20.55
CA CYS A 20 -9.60 -0.70 -19.96
C CYS A 20 -9.75 -0.67 -18.43
N LEU A 21 -10.73 -1.40 -17.88
CA LEU A 21 -10.93 -1.47 -16.43
C LEU A 21 -9.79 -2.21 -15.71
N VAL A 22 -9.13 -3.16 -16.36
CA VAL A 22 -8.02 -3.90 -15.77
C VAL A 22 -6.75 -3.05 -15.68
N ALA A 23 -6.65 -1.97 -16.46
CA ALA A 23 -5.47 -1.12 -16.53
C ALA A 23 -5.28 -0.20 -15.32
N PHE A 24 -6.22 -0.18 -14.34
CA PHE A 24 -6.14 0.68 -13.17
C PHE A 24 -5.25 0.12 -12.04
N ALA A 25 -4.83 -1.14 -12.11
CA ALA A 25 -3.91 -1.71 -11.13
C ALA A 25 -2.50 -1.19 -11.40
N GLN A 26 -1.84 -0.65 -10.37
CA GLN A 26 -0.52 -0.05 -10.48
C GLN A 26 0.43 -0.65 -9.47
N THR A 27 1.74 -0.43 -9.68
CA THR A 27 2.74 -0.82 -8.71
C THR A 27 2.91 0.32 -7.70
N ALA A 28 2.72 0.00 -6.43
CA ALA A 28 2.96 0.95 -5.35
C ALA A 28 4.42 0.86 -4.93
N THR A 29 5.10 1.98 -4.86
CA THR A 29 6.52 2.05 -4.48
C THR A 29 6.72 3.13 -3.42
N GLY A 30 7.76 2.96 -2.61
CA GLY A 30 8.07 3.97 -1.62
C GLY A 30 9.26 3.63 -0.76
N LEU A 31 9.53 4.50 0.19
CA LEU A 31 10.61 4.42 1.15
C LEU A 31 10.02 4.59 2.54
N VAL A 32 10.39 3.71 3.48
CA VAL A 32 10.01 3.82 4.88
C VAL A 32 11.24 4.19 5.69
N LYS A 33 11.12 5.24 6.49
CA LYS A 33 12.20 5.73 7.35
C LYS A 33 11.67 6.11 8.72
N ASP A 34 12.56 6.25 9.68
CA ASP A 34 12.20 6.73 11.01
C ASP A 34 12.26 8.27 11.08
N LYS A 35 12.01 8.83 12.26
CA LYS A 35 12.04 10.28 12.46
C LYS A 35 13.41 10.91 12.22
N THR A 36 14.48 10.14 12.37
CA THR A 36 15.84 10.63 12.15
C THR A 36 16.22 10.61 10.67
N GLY A 37 15.38 10.02 9.82
CA GLY A 37 15.62 9.93 8.39
C GLY A 37 16.35 8.65 7.96
N GLU A 38 16.58 7.73 8.89
CA GLU A 38 17.23 6.45 8.55
C GLU A 38 16.23 5.47 7.93
N PRO A 39 16.64 4.78 6.84
CA PRO A 39 15.78 3.76 6.24
C PRO A 39 15.47 2.63 7.22
N MET A 40 14.23 2.15 7.19
CA MET A 40 13.79 1.04 8.05
C MET A 40 13.70 -0.25 7.26
N ILE A 41 14.40 -1.28 7.72
CA ILE A 41 14.47 -2.60 7.08
C ILE A 41 13.41 -3.51 7.69
N GLY A 42 12.76 -4.33 6.85
CA GLY A 42 11.84 -5.36 7.33
C GLY A 42 10.48 -4.84 7.77
N VAL A 43 10.12 -3.63 7.40
CA VAL A 43 8.81 -3.04 7.70
C VAL A 43 7.74 -3.70 6.83
N ASN A 44 6.62 -4.09 7.43
CA ASN A 44 5.50 -4.66 6.71
C ASN A 44 4.70 -3.58 6.01
N VAL A 45 4.48 -3.74 4.70
CA VAL A 45 3.62 -2.87 3.91
C VAL A 45 2.56 -3.76 3.25
N LEU A 46 1.30 -3.53 3.58
CA LEU A 46 0.18 -4.38 3.17
C LEU A 46 -0.90 -3.53 2.54
N VAL A 47 -1.51 -4.02 1.47
CA VAL A 47 -2.68 -3.38 0.89
C VAL A 47 -3.88 -3.71 1.78
N LYS A 48 -4.51 -2.68 2.35
CA LYS A 48 -5.61 -2.84 3.30
C LYS A 48 -6.74 -3.68 2.73
N GLY A 49 -7.19 -4.65 3.52
CA GLY A 49 -8.27 -5.55 3.12
C GLY A 49 -7.85 -6.71 2.22
N THR A 50 -6.55 -6.88 1.98
CA THR A 50 -6.02 -7.96 1.14
C THR A 50 -4.84 -8.64 1.81
N THR A 51 -4.35 -9.72 1.19
CA THR A 51 -3.11 -10.37 1.61
C THR A 51 -1.91 -9.95 0.74
N ASN A 52 -2.12 -8.98 -0.16
CA ASN A 52 -1.05 -8.49 -1.03
C ASN A 52 -0.17 -7.50 -0.26
N GLY A 53 1.09 -7.85 -0.06
CA GLY A 53 2.01 -7.00 0.68
C GLY A 53 3.45 -7.40 0.48
N THR A 54 4.34 -6.65 1.11
CA THR A 54 5.78 -6.89 1.04
C THR A 54 6.45 -6.36 2.32
N ILE A 55 7.76 -6.55 2.40
CA ILE A 55 8.59 -5.96 3.44
C ILE A 55 9.65 -5.08 2.79
N THR A 56 10.09 -4.05 3.51
CA THR A 56 11.13 -3.14 3.01
C THR A 56 12.48 -3.83 2.96
N ASP A 57 13.31 -3.42 1.99
CA ASP A 57 14.66 -3.92 1.81
C ASP A 57 15.68 -3.14 2.66
N PHE A 58 16.97 -3.38 2.42
CA PHE A 58 18.06 -2.74 3.17
C PHE A 58 18.07 -1.22 3.03
N ASP A 59 17.50 -0.69 1.95
CA ASP A 59 17.41 0.74 1.71
C ASP A 59 16.08 1.32 2.22
N GLY A 60 15.25 0.50 2.86
CA GLY A 60 13.93 0.91 3.33
C GLY A 60 12.90 1.02 2.21
N LYS A 61 13.22 0.52 1.03
CA LYS A 61 12.35 0.62 -0.14
C LYS A 61 11.42 -0.58 -0.26
N PHE A 62 10.23 -0.33 -0.80
CA PHE A 62 9.26 -1.39 -1.06
C PHE A 62 8.63 -1.21 -2.45
N SER A 63 8.12 -2.31 -2.98
CA SER A 63 7.38 -2.33 -4.24
C SER A 63 6.30 -3.41 -4.17
N ILE A 64 5.05 -3.04 -4.41
CA ILE A 64 3.91 -3.95 -4.39
C ILE A 64 3.20 -3.86 -5.75
N PRO A 65 3.14 -4.96 -6.52
CA PRO A 65 2.44 -4.95 -7.80
C PRO A 65 0.94 -5.09 -7.63
N ASP A 66 0.20 -4.76 -8.67
CA ASP A 66 -1.25 -5.00 -8.77
C ASP A 66 -2.06 -4.33 -7.65
N VAL A 67 -1.72 -3.08 -7.33
CA VAL A 67 -2.42 -2.31 -6.30
C VAL A 67 -3.46 -1.41 -6.97
N PRO A 68 -4.75 -1.45 -6.54
CA PRO A 68 -5.75 -0.52 -7.07
C PRO A 68 -5.36 0.94 -6.81
N SER A 69 -5.73 1.82 -7.73
CA SER A 69 -5.32 3.23 -7.66
C SER A 69 -5.86 3.99 -6.45
N ASN A 70 -6.93 3.48 -5.84
CA ASN A 70 -7.55 4.10 -4.66
C ASN A 70 -7.29 3.32 -3.38
N ALA A 71 -6.35 2.39 -3.39
CA ALA A 71 -6.07 1.54 -2.24
C ALA A 71 -5.38 2.32 -1.12
N THR A 72 -5.48 1.77 0.09
CA THR A 72 -4.75 2.25 1.26
C THR A 72 -3.70 1.22 1.63
N LEU A 73 -2.49 1.68 1.95
CA LEU A 73 -1.41 0.82 2.42
C LEU A 73 -1.33 0.90 3.94
N VAL A 74 -1.20 -0.24 4.58
CA VAL A 74 -1.00 -0.35 6.03
C VAL A 74 0.47 -0.65 6.28
N VAL A 75 1.16 0.26 6.95
CA VAL A 75 2.59 0.15 7.23
C VAL A 75 2.75 -0.11 8.72
N SER A 76 3.40 -1.21 9.07
CA SER A 76 3.55 -1.63 10.47
C SER A 76 4.93 -2.21 10.75
N TYR A 77 5.41 -1.98 11.97
CA TYR A 77 6.66 -2.53 12.45
C TYR A 77 6.60 -2.64 13.97
N ILE A 78 7.27 -3.66 14.53
CA ILE A 78 7.29 -3.90 15.97
C ILE A 78 7.91 -2.71 16.69
N GLY A 79 7.20 -2.17 17.69
CA GLY A 79 7.66 -1.02 18.46
C GLY A 79 7.33 0.33 17.85
N TYR A 80 6.62 0.34 16.74
CA TYR A 80 6.21 1.56 16.05
C TYR A 80 4.71 1.62 15.86
N LEU A 81 4.17 2.82 15.76
CA LEU A 81 2.76 3.02 15.49
C LEU A 81 2.44 2.63 14.06
N THR A 82 1.36 1.87 13.88
CA THR A 82 0.87 1.51 12.56
C THR A 82 0.35 2.74 11.83
N LYS A 83 0.70 2.86 10.56
CA LYS A 83 0.33 4.01 9.75
C LYS A 83 -0.40 3.57 8.49
N GLU A 84 -1.46 4.28 8.12
CA GLU A 84 -2.17 4.06 6.88
C GLU A 84 -1.90 5.22 5.93
N VAL A 85 -1.53 4.90 4.69
CA VAL A 85 -1.24 5.91 3.67
C VAL A 85 -1.91 5.54 2.36
N LYS A 86 -2.26 6.52 1.56
CA LYS A 86 -2.78 6.29 0.22
C LYS A 86 -1.69 5.72 -0.67
N THR A 87 -2.06 4.76 -1.52
CA THR A 87 -1.13 4.18 -2.48
C THR A 87 -0.62 5.20 -3.49
N GLY A 88 0.55 4.95 -4.04
CA GLY A 88 1.16 5.81 -5.03
C GLY A 88 2.56 5.35 -5.39
N LYS A 89 3.26 6.18 -6.16
CA LYS A 89 4.66 5.94 -6.54
C LYS A 89 5.56 6.86 -5.74
N ASP A 90 6.74 6.36 -5.40
CA ASP A 90 7.79 7.13 -4.70
C ASP A 90 7.27 7.75 -3.40
N LEU A 91 6.48 7.00 -2.66
CA LEU A 91 5.97 7.44 -1.37
C LEU A 91 7.11 7.55 -0.35
N VAL A 92 7.02 8.54 0.53
CA VAL A 92 7.94 8.67 1.65
C VAL A 92 7.11 8.52 2.92
N ILE A 93 7.38 7.46 3.68
CA ILE A 93 6.62 7.12 4.88
C ILE A 93 7.54 7.22 6.09
N VAL A 94 7.16 8.02 7.07
CA VAL A 94 7.91 8.17 8.32
C VAL A 94 7.12 7.49 9.43
N LEU A 95 7.73 6.48 10.08
CA LEU A 95 7.12 5.80 11.22
C LEU A 95 7.57 6.42 12.52
N GLU A 96 6.67 6.43 13.49
CA GLU A 96 6.92 6.95 14.83
C GLU A 96 6.94 5.82 15.84
N GLU A 97 7.85 5.89 16.79
CA GLU A 97 7.93 4.92 17.87
C GLU A 97 6.68 4.97 18.74
N ASP A 98 6.23 3.79 19.17
CA ASP A 98 5.11 3.68 20.09
C ASP A 98 5.61 3.80 21.52
N ASN A 99 5.78 5.04 21.96
CA ASN A 99 6.29 5.35 23.30
C ASN A 99 5.21 5.37 24.37
N LYS A 100 3.93 5.38 23.97
CA LYS A 100 2.82 5.45 24.93
C LYS A 100 2.78 4.26 25.85
N THR A 101 3.05 3.07 25.32
CA THR A 101 3.07 1.85 26.11
C THR A 101 4.15 1.90 27.19
N LEU A 102 5.31 2.43 26.86
CA LEU A 102 6.41 2.59 27.81
C LEU A 102 6.07 3.58 28.92
N ASP A 103 5.43 4.68 28.57
CA ASP A 103 4.99 5.69 29.57
C ASP A 103 3.97 5.11 30.53
N GLU A 104 3.03 4.32 30.06
CA GLU A 104 2.05 3.65 30.89
C GLU A 104 2.71 2.68 31.88
N VAL A 105 3.68 1.92 31.41
CA VAL A 105 4.40 0.98 32.27
C VAL A 105 5.14 1.72 33.38
N VAL A 106 5.75 2.84 33.07
CA VAL A 106 6.46 3.64 34.06
C VAL A 106 5.50 4.18 35.11
N VAL A 107 4.34 4.69 34.72
CA VAL A 107 3.33 5.21 35.65
C VAL A 107 2.80 4.10 36.55
N ILE A 108 2.55 2.94 36.02
CA ILE A 108 2.06 1.80 36.80
C ILE A 108 3.09 1.33 37.80
N GLY A 109 4.37 1.51 37.52
CA GLY A 109 5.47 1.13 38.39
C GLY A 109 5.44 1.79 39.77
N TYR A 110 4.68 2.85 39.95
CA TYR A 110 4.53 3.51 41.23
C TYR A 110 3.41 3.00 42.07
N GLY A 111 2.60 2.27 41.42
CA GLY A 111 1.48 1.61 42.10
C GLY A 111 0.60 2.50 42.90
#